data_3b5112462e79eb1ab2eb527f99b308f0
#
_entry.id   3b5112462e79eb1ab2eb527f99b308f0
#
_cell.length_a   1.000
_cell.length_b   1.000
_cell.length_c   1.000
_cell.angle_alpha   90.00
_cell.angle_beta   90.00
_cell.angle_gamma   90.00
#
_symmetry.space_group_name_H-M   'P 1'
#
loop_
_entity.id
_entity.type
_entity.pdbx_description
1 polymer ?
#
loop_
_entity_poly.entity_id
_entity_poly.type
_entity_poly.pdbx_seq_one_letter_code
_entity_poly.pdbx_strand_id
1 'polypeptide(L)'
;MLSPDSQVLLLLCSHVGLAKDSDLTPLTLREWNPLARKIQASSYTRPERLLGQTVEEIKSVLELSEIEANRLAGLLQRSNLLAKELDRLDSIGIRVMTRADLDYPQRYRQRLKESTPIVLFYAGEPALLGQPGIAVVGSRHLDLAGQECATFIGNACGLSGLVLYSGGAKGVDTLSMNAALEARGSAVGILADSLEKMIRPSEINRALNRGDLCLATPYSPNAGFSVGAAMGRNRLIYCLADYAIVVASDAEKGGTWAGATETLKAGWIPVFVLEHAAMPEGNHLLLQKGGVAFPHPFPEHYNKLPEWLKENSLAPKPQAIQLGLF
;
A
#
# COMPACT_ATOMS: atom_id res chain seq x y z
N MET A 1 1.05 21.49 -3.15
CA MET A 1 1.20 21.65 -4.64
C MET A 1 2.05 20.49 -5.12
N LEU A 2 1.64 19.79 -6.18
CA LEU A 2 2.42 18.69 -6.77
C LEU A 2 3.75 19.22 -7.32
N SER A 3 4.83 18.45 -7.15
CA SER A 3 6.10 18.76 -7.81
C SER A 3 5.98 18.54 -9.33
N PRO A 4 6.78 19.25 -10.16
CA PRO A 4 6.77 18.99 -11.61
C PRO A 4 7.10 17.54 -11.97
N ASP A 5 7.99 16.87 -11.23
CA ASP A 5 8.25 15.45 -11.42
C ASP A 5 7.00 14.60 -11.13
N SER A 6 6.29 14.87 -10.03
CA SER A 6 5.04 14.17 -9.70
C SER A 6 3.96 14.38 -10.75
N GLN A 7 3.90 15.59 -11.34
CA GLN A 7 3.00 15.86 -12.47
C GLN A 7 3.30 14.94 -13.66
N VAL A 8 4.58 14.79 -14.03
CA VAL A 8 4.97 13.89 -15.12
C VAL A 8 4.64 12.43 -14.80
N LEU A 9 4.92 11.97 -13.56
CA LEU A 9 4.58 10.61 -13.16
C LEU A 9 3.08 10.35 -13.27
N LEU A 10 2.23 11.31 -12.87
CA LEU A 10 0.78 11.20 -13.01
C LEU A 10 0.34 11.19 -14.47
N LEU A 11 0.90 12.06 -15.31
CA LEU A 11 0.60 12.11 -16.74
C LEU A 11 0.99 10.81 -17.44
N LEU A 12 2.16 10.27 -17.15
CA LEU A 12 2.66 9.08 -17.83
C LEU A 12 2.12 7.76 -17.27
N CYS A 13 1.88 7.67 -15.96
CA CYS A 13 1.66 6.41 -15.27
C CYS A 13 0.28 6.26 -14.61
N SER A 14 -0.64 7.22 -14.83
CA SER A 14 -1.98 7.13 -14.26
C SER A 14 -3.10 7.39 -15.28
N HIS A 15 -4.30 6.88 -14.97
CA HIS A 15 -5.51 7.15 -15.75
C HIS A 15 -6.19 8.47 -15.37
N VAL A 16 -5.62 9.26 -14.46
CA VAL A 16 -6.20 10.54 -14.01
C VAL A 16 -6.28 11.51 -15.19
N GLY A 17 -7.46 12.07 -15.43
CA GLY A 17 -7.70 12.98 -16.56
C GLY A 17 -7.61 12.32 -17.93
N LEU A 18 -7.69 10.99 -18.02
CA LEU A 18 -7.77 10.25 -19.29
C LEU A 18 -9.23 9.92 -19.60
N ALA A 19 -9.66 10.24 -20.81
CA ALA A 19 -11.00 9.88 -21.28
C ALA A 19 -11.13 8.35 -21.39
N LYS A 20 -12.34 7.82 -21.11
CA LYS A 20 -12.58 6.36 -21.13
C LYS A 20 -12.41 5.71 -22.51
N ASP A 21 -12.61 6.48 -23.54
CA ASP A 21 -12.50 6.13 -24.95
C ASP A 21 -11.17 6.54 -25.59
N SER A 22 -10.20 6.93 -24.76
CA SER A 22 -8.87 7.31 -25.24
C SER A 22 -8.07 6.09 -25.68
N ASP A 23 -7.45 6.19 -26.86
CA ASP A 23 -6.47 5.20 -27.35
C ASP A 23 -5.14 5.25 -26.59
N LEU A 24 -4.92 6.30 -25.77
CA LEU A 24 -3.72 6.45 -24.97
C LEU A 24 -3.80 5.56 -23.73
N THR A 25 -2.79 4.72 -23.54
CA THR A 25 -2.64 3.89 -22.35
C THR A 25 -1.47 4.39 -21.48
N PRO A 26 -1.69 4.65 -20.16
CA PRO A 26 -0.61 4.98 -19.24
C PRO A 26 0.47 3.89 -19.21
N LEU A 27 1.68 4.28 -18.87
CA LEU A 27 2.78 3.34 -18.70
C LEU A 27 2.56 2.46 -17.47
N THR A 28 2.80 1.18 -17.65
CA THR A 28 2.90 0.22 -16.56
C THR A 28 4.20 0.42 -15.77
N LEU A 29 4.29 -0.16 -14.58
CA LEU A 29 5.51 -0.15 -13.79
C LEU A 29 6.72 -0.76 -14.56
N ARG A 30 6.46 -1.78 -15.39
CA ARG A 30 7.49 -2.43 -16.21
C ARG A 30 8.01 -1.55 -17.34
N GLU A 31 7.17 -0.67 -17.87
CA GLU A 31 7.55 0.31 -18.90
C GLU A 31 8.20 1.55 -18.27
N TRP A 32 7.68 2.01 -17.13
CA TRP A 32 8.20 3.19 -16.44
C TRP A 32 9.62 3.00 -15.92
N ASN A 33 9.93 1.89 -15.26
CA ASN A 33 11.24 1.72 -14.64
C ASN A 33 12.42 1.80 -15.64
N PRO A 34 12.40 1.16 -16.82
CA PRO A 34 13.43 1.38 -17.85
C PRO A 34 13.46 2.82 -18.37
N LEU A 35 12.29 3.43 -18.60
CA LEU A 35 12.20 4.81 -19.06
C LEU A 35 12.81 5.78 -18.03
N ALA A 36 12.51 5.61 -16.75
CA ALA A 36 13.07 6.43 -15.68
C ALA A 36 14.60 6.37 -15.63
N ARG A 37 15.19 5.18 -15.87
CA ARG A 37 16.66 5.03 -16.00
C ARG A 37 17.19 5.76 -17.23
N LYS A 38 16.51 5.67 -18.37
CA LYS A 38 16.90 6.43 -19.58
C LYS A 38 16.84 7.94 -19.34
N ILE A 39 15.78 8.44 -18.69
CA ILE A 39 15.65 9.85 -18.31
C ILE A 39 16.82 10.28 -17.43
N GLN A 40 17.13 9.50 -16.40
CA GLN A 40 18.22 9.80 -15.47
C GLN A 40 19.59 9.80 -16.14
N ALA A 41 19.83 8.91 -17.11
CA ALA A 41 21.10 8.82 -17.85
C ALA A 41 21.21 9.84 -19.00
N SER A 42 20.12 10.48 -19.40
CA SER A 42 20.07 11.47 -20.49
C SER A 42 20.38 12.89 -20.02
N SER A 43 20.39 13.84 -20.97
CA SER A 43 20.49 15.28 -20.66
C SER A 43 19.30 15.82 -19.85
N TYR A 44 18.18 15.11 -19.83
CA TYR A 44 17.03 15.50 -19.00
C TYR A 44 17.28 15.31 -17.51
N THR A 45 17.96 14.24 -17.09
CA THR A 45 18.28 13.87 -15.70
C THR A 45 17.07 13.67 -14.77
N ARG A 46 15.95 14.37 -14.99
CA ARG A 46 14.73 14.33 -14.19
C ARG A 46 13.46 14.29 -15.06
N PRO A 47 12.37 13.64 -14.59
CA PRO A 47 11.11 13.55 -15.33
C PRO A 47 10.52 14.91 -15.73
N GLU A 48 10.62 15.94 -14.88
CA GLU A 48 10.07 17.27 -15.13
C GLU A 48 10.54 17.89 -16.46
N ARG A 49 11.72 17.51 -16.94
CA ARG A 49 12.29 18.00 -18.19
C ARG A 49 11.57 17.51 -19.45
N LEU A 50 10.67 16.54 -19.29
CA LEU A 50 9.80 16.11 -20.40
C LEU A 50 8.66 17.10 -20.68
N LEU A 51 8.33 17.97 -19.74
CA LEU A 51 7.25 18.96 -19.93
C LEU A 51 7.64 19.98 -20.98
N GLY A 52 6.76 20.17 -21.96
CA GLY A 52 6.95 21.12 -23.06
C GLY A 52 7.86 20.65 -24.18
N GLN A 53 8.40 19.43 -24.12
CA GLN A 53 9.24 18.87 -25.18
C GLN A 53 8.41 18.39 -26.37
N THR A 54 8.96 18.50 -27.57
CA THR A 54 8.38 17.95 -28.79
C THR A 54 8.60 16.44 -28.89
N VAL A 55 7.87 15.78 -29.80
CA VAL A 55 8.05 14.35 -30.09
C VAL A 55 9.47 14.05 -30.52
N GLU A 56 10.03 14.89 -31.39
CA GLU A 56 11.38 14.75 -31.94
C GLU A 56 12.45 14.85 -30.85
N GLU A 57 12.31 15.81 -29.92
CA GLU A 57 13.23 15.95 -28.79
C GLU A 57 13.16 14.74 -27.84
N ILE A 58 11.95 14.32 -27.47
CA ILE A 58 11.76 13.12 -26.62
C ILE A 58 12.38 11.89 -27.28
N LYS A 59 12.11 11.70 -28.58
CA LYS A 59 12.62 10.58 -29.35
C LYS A 59 14.15 10.57 -29.41
N SER A 60 14.74 11.73 -29.75
CA SER A 60 16.19 11.87 -29.89
C SER A 60 16.93 11.71 -28.57
N VAL A 61 16.49 12.39 -27.52
CA VAL A 61 17.19 12.43 -26.23
C VAL A 61 17.08 11.10 -25.49
N LEU A 62 15.93 10.41 -25.59
CA LEU A 62 15.71 9.15 -24.89
C LEU A 62 15.91 7.92 -25.78
N GLU A 63 16.34 8.09 -27.03
CA GLU A 63 16.56 7.01 -27.99
C GLU A 63 15.35 6.06 -28.06
N LEU A 64 14.17 6.65 -28.32
CA LEU A 64 12.89 5.92 -28.40
C LEU A 64 12.47 5.72 -29.86
N SER A 65 11.62 4.74 -30.10
CA SER A 65 10.90 4.60 -31.34
C SER A 65 9.90 5.76 -31.52
N GLU A 66 9.49 5.99 -32.77
CA GLU A 66 8.45 6.98 -33.11
C GLU A 66 7.14 6.74 -32.34
N ILE A 67 6.74 5.48 -32.24
CA ILE A 67 5.50 5.08 -31.56
C ILE A 67 5.58 5.41 -30.05
N GLU A 68 6.70 5.08 -29.41
CA GLU A 68 6.92 5.38 -27.98
C GLU A 68 6.93 6.88 -27.72
N ALA A 69 7.66 7.67 -28.53
CA ALA A 69 7.75 9.11 -28.38
C ALA A 69 6.38 9.78 -28.56
N ASN A 70 5.60 9.39 -29.57
CA ASN A 70 4.23 9.88 -29.78
C ASN A 70 3.32 9.55 -28.61
N ARG A 71 3.39 8.31 -28.06
CA ARG A 71 2.61 7.93 -26.86
C ARG A 71 2.96 8.79 -25.66
N LEU A 72 4.24 9.04 -25.40
CA LEU A 72 4.68 9.89 -24.27
C LEU A 72 4.21 11.33 -24.45
N ALA A 73 4.39 11.92 -25.65
CA ALA A 73 3.96 13.27 -25.93
C ALA A 73 2.43 13.42 -25.77
N GLY A 74 1.64 12.48 -26.30
CA GLY A 74 0.20 12.47 -26.14
C GLY A 74 -0.24 12.36 -24.67
N LEU A 75 0.45 11.56 -23.86
CA LEU A 75 0.20 11.45 -22.43
C LEU A 75 0.55 12.76 -21.69
N LEU A 76 1.64 13.44 -22.05
CA LEU A 76 2.08 14.70 -21.44
C LEU A 76 1.17 15.88 -21.76
N GLN A 77 0.51 15.89 -22.93
CA GLN A 77 -0.42 16.96 -23.35
C GLN A 77 -1.70 17.07 -22.50
N ARG A 78 -1.97 16.10 -21.60
CA ARG A 78 -3.17 16.06 -20.76
C ARG A 78 -3.12 16.97 -19.52
N SER A 79 -2.15 17.86 -19.39
CA SER A 79 -1.94 18.66 -18.16
C SER A 79 -3.19 19.36 -17.64
N ASN A 80 -4.01 19.95 -18.53
CA ASN A 80 -5.25 20.62 -18.15
C ASN A 80 -6.33 19.63 -17.64
N LEU A 81 -6.43 18.46 -18.28
CA LEU A 81 -7.37 17.42 -17.85
C LEU A 81 -6.93 16.80 -16.52
N LEU A 82 -5.63 16.60 -16.33
CA LEU A 82 -5.06 16.17 -15.06
C LEU A 82 -5.39 17.17 -13.94
N ALA A 83 -5.13 18.46 -14.15
CA ALA A 83 -5.40 19.50 -13.16
C ALA A 83 -6.88 19.51 -12.74
N LYS A 84 -7.80 19.51 -13.72
CA LYS A 84 -9.25 19.48 -13.46
C LYS A 84 -9.67 18.26 -12.64
N GLU A 85 -9.11 17.07 -12.92
CA GLU A 85 -9.46 15.87 -12.20
C GLU A 85 -8.84 15.85 -10.79
N LEU A 86 -7.64 16.40 -10.62
CA LEU A 86 -7.04 16.57 -9.29
C LEU A 86 -7.86 17.54 -8.41
N ASP A 87 -8.35 18.65 -8.97
CA ASP A 87 -9.23 19.57 -8.26
C ASP A 87 -10.54 18.88 -7.84
N ARG A 88 -11.12 18.04 -8.73
CA ARG A 88 -12.29 17.23 -8.39
C ARG A 88 -12.01 16.25 -7.25
N LEU A 89 -10.88 15.54 -7.28
CA LEU A 89 -10.48 14.60 -6.24
C LEU A 89 -10.25 15.32 -4.91
N ASP A 90 -9.54 16.45 -4.92
CA ASP A 90 -9.31 17.24 -3.71
C ASP A 90 -10.62 17.78 -3.11
N SER A 91 -11.58 18.18 -3.95
CA SER A 91 -12.92 18.64 -3.48
C SER A 91 -13.71 17.58 -2.71
N ILE A 92 -13.38 16.29 -2.89
CA ILE A 92 -13.96 15.18 -2.14
C ILE A 92 -13.01 14.59 -1.09
N GLY A 93 -11.88 15.27 -0.81
CA GLY A 93 -10.90 14.87 0.21
C GLY A 93 -9.92 13.79 -0.23
N ILE A 94 -9.81 13.50 -1.52
CA ILE A 94 -8.82 12.55 -2.07
C ILE A 94 -7.63 13.33 -2.63
N ARG A 95 -6.45 13.00 -2.16
CA ARG A 95 -5.19 13.54 -2.63
C ARG A 95 -4.33 12.47 -3.26
N VAL A 96 -3.20 12.87 -3.85
CA VAL A 96 -2.29 11.96 -4.51
C VAL A 96 -0.85 12.28 -4.13
N MET A 97 -0.04 11.24 -4.02
CA MET A 97 1.42 11.31 -3.93
C MET A 97 2.04 10.34 -4.92
N THR A 98 3.27 10.63 -5.32
CA THR A 98 4.03 9.79 -6.24
C THR A 98 5.38 9.42 -5.66
N ARG A 99 6.09 8.50 -6.30
CA ARG A 99 7.47 8.18 -5.92
C ARG A 99 8.42 9.40 -5.93
N ALA A 100 8.10 10.48 -6.64
CA ALA A 100 8.93 11.67 -6.69
C ALA A 100 8.80 12.55 -5.44
N ASP A 101 7.74 12.36 -4.64
CA ASP A 101 7.45 13.18 -3.47
C ASP A 101 8.28 12.72 -2.26
N LEU A 102 8.71 13.67 -1.43
CA LEU A 102 9.50 13.40 -0.21
C LEU A 102 8.70 12.61 0.83
N ASP A 103 7.40 12.90 0.91
CA ASP A 103 6.47 12.27 1.87
C ASP A 103 6.00 10.88 1.44
N TYR A 104 6.44 10.41 0.26
CA TYR A 104 6.11 9.07 -0.20
C TYR A 104 6.70 7.99 0.75
N PRO A 105 5.93 6.95 1.15
CA PRO A 105 6.35 5.99 2.16
C PRO A 105 7.70 5.34 1.85
N GLN A 106 8.72 5.66 2.65
CA GLN A 106 10.09 5.17 2.46
C GLN A 106 10.18 3.64 2.57
N ARG A 107 9.34 3.03 3.44
CA ARG A 107 9.26 1.58 3.60
C ARG A 107 8.88 0.87 2.30
N TYR A 108 8.04 1.47 1.46
CA TYR A 108 7.75 0.93 0.12
C TYR A 108 8.99 0.92 -0.77
N ARG A 109 9.75 2.02 -0.81
CA ARG A 109 10.97 2.09 -1.61
C ARG A 109 12.01 1.06 -1.17
N GLN A 110 12.20 0.92 0.14
CA GLN A 110 13.18 0.01 0.73
C GLN A 110 12.82 -1.47 0.50
N ARG A 111 11.55 -1.84 0.72
CA ARG A 111 11.11 -3.24 0.71
C ARG A 111 10.69 -3.72 -0.68
N LEU A 112 10.01 -2.90 -1.45
CA LEU A 112 9.48 -3.26 -2.77
C LEU A 112 10.44 -2.90 -3.91
N LYS A 113 11.37 -1.97 -3.71
CA LYS A 113 12.36 -1.56 -4.71
C LYS A 113 11.68 -1.18 -6.04
N GLU A 114 12.00 -1.87 -7.14
CA GLU A 114 11.40 -1.64 -8.45
C GLU A 114 9.90 -1.94 -8.52
N SER A 115 9.38 -2.76 -7.60
CA SER A 115 7.95 -3.06 -7.50
C SER A 115 7.13 -2.04 -6.70
N THR A 116 7.75 -0.95 -6.25
CA THR A 116 7.08 0.15 -5.54
C THR A 116 6.03 0.79 -6.43
N PRO A 117 4.79 1.00 -5.98
CA PRO A 117 3.78 1.74 -6.75
C PRO A 117 4.27 3.12 -7.15
N ILE A 118 4.02 3.55 -8.38
CA ILE A 118 4.44 4.88 -8.87
C ILE A 118 3.58 5.98 -8.26
N VAL A 119 2.30 5.70 -8.12
CA VAL A 119 1.26 6.62 -7.67
C VAL A 119 0.52 6.01 -6.49
N LEU A 120 0.18 6.81 -5.51
CA LEU A 120 -0.66 6.43 -4.37
C LEU A 120 -1.70 7.53 -4.16
N PHE A 121 -2.98 7.19 -4.28
CA PHE A 121 -4.10 8.06 -3.90
C PHE A 121 -4.44 7.83 -2.44
N TYR A 122 -4.79 8.88 -1.72
CA TYR A 122 -5.10 8.77 -0.29
C TYR A 122 -6.16 9.79 0.16
N ALA A 123 -6.79 9.48 1.28
CA ALA A 123 -7.66 10.37 2.04
C ALA A 123 -7.30 10.30 3.53
N GLY A 124 -7.41 11.40 4.25
CA GLY A 124 -7.04 11.52 5.67
C GLY A 124 -5.58 11.89 5.88
N GLU A 125 -4.97 11.38 6.97
CA GLU A 125 -3.64 11.81 7.45
C GLU A 125 -2.51 10.95 6.84
N PRO A 126 -1.77 11.46 5.84
CA PRO A 126 -0.72 10.68 5.17
C PRO A 126 0.49 10.37 6.04
N ALA A 127 0.75 11.15 7.10
CA ALA A 127 1.87 10.88 8.01
C ALA A 127 1.76 9.50 8.67
N LEU A 128 0.54 8.96 8.81
CA LEU A 128 0.30 7.61 9.34
C LEU A 128 0.95 6.52 8.49
N LEU A 129 1.16 6.73 7.19
CA LEU A 129 1.82 5.77 6.29
C LEU A 129 3.29 5.50 6.64
N GLY A 130 3.91 6.37 7.46
CA GLY A 130 5.30 6.25 7.88
C GLY A 130 5.50 5.85 9.35
N GLN A 131 4.41 5.77 10.13
CA GLN A 131 4.50 5.54 11.58
C GLN A 131 4.79 4.06 11.92
N PRO A 132 5.32 3.79 13.12
CA PRO A 132 5.42 2.43 13.64
C PRO A 132 4.05 1.78 13.78
N GLY A 133 3.95 0.47 13.46
CA GLY A 133 2.66 -0.19 13.55
C GLY A 133 2.65 -1.66 13.17
N ILE A 134 1.45 -2.24 13.23
CA ILE A 134 1.19 -3.67 13.06
C ILE A 134 0.26 -3.88 11.86
N ALA A 135 0.65 -4.72 10.91
CA ALA A 135 -0.22 -5.23 9.87
C ALA A 135 -1.14 -6.31 10.44
N VAL A 136 -2.44 -6.13 10.37
CA VAL A 136 -3.44 -7.12 10.81
C VAL A 136 -4.24 -7.56 9.60
N VAL A 137 -4.17 -8.84 9.29
CA VAL A 137 -4.76 -9.41 8.07
C VAL A 137 -5.43 -10.74 8.35
N GLY A 138 -6.43 -11.06 7.55
CA GLY A 138 -7.08 -12.35 7.69
C GLY A 138 -8.30 -12.56 6.81
N SER A 139 -8.99 -13.66 7.07
CA SER A 139 -10.19 -14.09 6.36
C SER A 139 -11.36 -13.12 6.57
N ARG A 140 -12.29 -13.15 5.63
CA ARG A 140 -13.60 -12.47 5.75
C ARG A 140 -14.56 -13.23 6.68
N HIS A 141 -14.32 -14.50 6.88
CA HIS A 141 -15.09 -15.38 7.77
C HIS A 141 -14.23 -15.75 8.96
N LEU A 142 -14.69 -15.43 10.15
CA LEU A 142 -13.97 -15.61 11.41
C LEU A 142 -14.80 -16.46 12.35
N ASP A 143 -14.12 -17.33 13.07
CA ASP A 143 -14.62 -17.92 14.29
C ASP A 143 -14.53 -16.92 15.47
N LEU A 144 -14.99 -17.34 16.64
CA LEU A 144 -14.99 -16.49 17.83
C LEU A 144 -13.56 -16.06 18.23
N ALA A 145 -12.61 -16.99 18.21
CA ALA A 145 -11.21 -16.72 18.57
C ALA A 145 -10.58 -15.69 17.63
N GLY A 146 -10.84 -15.79 16.32
CA GLY A 146 -10.40 -14.81 15.35
C GLY A 146 -11.01 -13.43 15.56
N GLN A 147 -12.31 -13.35 15.93
CA GLN A 147 -12.96 -12.08 16.23
C GLN A 147 -12.38 -11.43 17.49
N GLU A 148 -12.22 -12.20 18.56
CA GLU A 148 -11.61 -11.74 19.82
C GLU A 148 -10.17 -11.26 19.61
N CYS A 149 -9.38 -12.03 18.85
CA CYS A 149 -8.00 -11.69 18.54
C CYS A 149 -7.90 -10.38 17.72
N ALA A 150 -8.70 -10.24 16.65
CA ALA A 150 -8.70 -9.03 15.82
C ALA A 150 -9.07 -7.78 16.65
N THR A 151 -10.09 -7.89 17.52
CA THR A 151 -10.52 -6.82 18.43
C THR A 151 -9.43 -6.51 19.46
N PHE A 152 -8.83 -7.55 20.07
CA PHE A 152 -7.73 -7.39 21.00
C PHE A 152 -6.56 -6.61 20.38
N ILE A 153 -6.10 -7.01 19.20
CA ILE A 153 -4.97 -6.34 18.54
C ILE A 153 -5.31 -4.88 18.21
N GLY A 154 -6.52 -4.61 17.73
CA GLY A 154 -6.98 -3.25 17.47
C GLY A 154 -6.92 -2.36 18.72
N ASN A 155 -7.48 -2.82 19.83
CA ASN A 155 -7.43 -2.13 21.12
C ASN A 155 -5.98 -1.93 21.59
N ALA A 156 -5.14 -2.95 21.47
CA ALA A 156 -3.73 -2.88 21.87
C ALA A 156 -2.96 -1.84 21.04
N CYS A 157 -3.20 -1.75 19.74
CA CYS A 157 -2.63 -0.70 18.88
C CYS A 157 -3.05 0.69 19.37
N GLY A 158 -4.36 0.90 19.61
CA GLY A 158 -4.87 2.18 20.07
C GLY A 158 -4.26 2.63 21.40
N LEU A 159 -4.13 1.72 22.37
CA LEU A 159 -3.56 2.01 23.70
C LEU A 159 -2.04 2.18 23.67
N SER A 160 -1.35 1.61 22.69
CA SER A 160 0.13 1.66 22.59
C SER A 160 0.64 2.74 21.64
N GLY A 161 -0.24 3.50 20.99
CA GLY A 161 0.14 4.51 20.00
C GLY A 161 0.73 3.93 18.72
N LEU A 162 0.48 2.64 18.43
CA LEU A 162 0.88 1.98 17.19
C LEU A 162 -0.22 2.14 16.13
N VAL A 163 0.19 2.37 14.88
CA VAL A 163 -0.76 2.40 13.76
C VAL A 163 -1.15 0.97 13.39
N LEU A 164 -2.45 0.74 13.21
CA LEU A 164 -2.96 -0.51 12.67
C LEU A 164 -3.04 -0.42 11.13
N TYR A 165 -2.27 -1.25 10.45
CA TYR A 165 -2.28 -1.36 8.99
C TYR A 165 -3.15 -2.54 8.55
N SER A 166 -4.11 -2.32 7.66
CA SER A 166 -4.96 -3.38 7.14
C SER A 166 -5.49 -3.06 5.72
N GLY A 167 -6.38 -3.89 5.21
CA GLY A 167 -6.90 -3.76 3.86
C GLY A 167 -8.30 -3.15 3.75
N GLY A 168 -8.98 -2.90 4.84
CA GLY A 168 -10.35 -2.39 4.84
C GLY A 168 -11.39 -3.38 4.31
N ALA A 169 -11.06 -4.67 4.16
CA ALA A 169 -12.01 -5.70 3.76
C ALA A 169 -12.89 -6.12 4.94
N LYS A 170 -14.03 -6.77 4.66
CA LYS A 170 -14.87 -7.36 5.71
C LYS A 170 -14.09 -8.42 6.51
N GLY A 171 -14.46 -8.64 7.76
CA GLY A 171 -13.85 -9.61 8.66
C GLY A 171 -12.71 -9.01 9.48
N VAL A 172 -11.55 -9.66 9.51
CA VAL A 172 -10.39 -9.24 10.32
C VAL A 172 -10.06 -7.76 10.14
N ASP A 173 -9.96 -7.31 8.89
CA ASP A 173 -9.53 -5.95 8.58
C ASP A 173 -10.45 -4.91 9.21
N THR A 174 -11.77 -5.02 8.97
CA THR A 174 -12.75 -4.07 9.52
C THR A 174 -12.84 -4.13 11.03
N LEU A 175 -12.83 -5.34 11.63
CA LEU A 175 -12.91 -5.50 13.08
C LEU A 175 -11.71 -4.86 13.78
N SER A 176 -10.50 -5.17 13.33
CA SER A 176 -9.29 -4.63 13.95
C SER A 176 -9.14 -3.12 13.77
N MET A 177 -9.46 -2.60 12.56
CA MET A 177 -9.43 -1.15 12.30
C MET A 177 -10.44 -0.40 13.18
N ASN A 178 -11.67 -0.90 13.29
CA ASN A 178 -12.69 -0.28 14.13
C ASN A 178 -12.28 -0.28 15.61
N ALA A 179 -11.79 -1.40 16.12
CA ALA A 179 -11.31 -1.50 17.50
C ALA A 179 -10.16 -0.51 17.79
N ALA A 180 -9.22 -0.33 16.84
CA ALA A 180 -8.14 0.65 16.98
C ALA A 180 -8.68 2.08 17.06
N LEU A 181 -9.62 2.44 16.18
CA LEU A 181 -10.25 3.78 16.15
C LEU A 181 -11.14 4.04 17.38
N GLU A 182 -11.86 3.03 17.87
CA GLU A 182 -12.67 3.11 19.10
C GLU A 182 -11.79 3.30 20.34
N ALA A 183 -10.60 2.66 20.36
CA ALA A 183 -9.60 2.87 21.40
C ALA A 183 -8.80 4.18 21.24
N ARG A 184 -9.26 5.10 20.39
CA ARG A 184 -8.62 6.39 20.07
C ARG A 184 -7.19 6.28 19.51
N GLY A 185 -6.90 5.18 18.87
CA GLY A 185 -5.69 4.96 18.09
C GLY A 185 -5.85 5.35 16.62
N SER A 186 -4.86 4.98 15.82
CA SER A 186 -4.83 5.31 14.40
C SER A 186 -4.81 4.06 13.53
N ALA A 187 -5.42 4.16 12.35
CA ALA A 187 -5.46 3.07 11.39
C ALA A 187 -5.10 3.55 9.98
N VAL A 188 -4.53 2.64 9.21
CA VAL A 188 -4.28 2.81 7.77
C VAL A 188 -4.94 1.68 7.01
N GLY A 189 -5.81 2.03 6.07
CA GLY A 189 -6.43 1.08 5.14
C GLY A 189 -5.81 1.19 3.76
N ILE A 190 -5.11 0.13 3.30
CA ILE A 190 -4.67 0.06 1.90
C ILE A 190 -5.77 -0.66 1.12
N LEU A 191 -6.40 0.03 0.17
CA LEU A 191 -7.61 -0.45 -0.48
C LEU A 191 -7.32 -1.11 -1.83
N ALA A 192 -8.10 -2.14 -2.15
CA ALA A 192 -8.15 -2.77 -3.47
C ALA A 192 -9.45 -2.46 -4.22
N ASP A 193 -10.31 -1.66 -3.62
CA ASP A 193 -11.61 -1.23 -4.10
C ASP A 193 -11.66 0.30 -4.16
N SER A 194 -12.80 0.86 -4.54
CA SER A 194 -13.00 2.29 -4.73
C SER A 194 -12.76 3.10 -3.45
N LEU A 195 -11.72 3.91 -3.44
CA LEU A 195 -11.46 4.90 -2.40
C LEU A 195 -12.61 5.93 -2.33
N GLU A 196 -13.13 6.37 -3.47
CA GLU A 196 -14.27 7.31 -3.53
C GLU A 196 -15.53 6.80 -2.84
N LYS A 197 -15.76 5.48 -2.86
CA LYS A 197 -16.89 4.87 -2.13
C LYS A 197 -16.58 4.72 -0.64
N MET A 198 -15.34 4.34 -0.33
CA MET A 198 -14.94 4.03 1.05
C MET A 198 -14.93 5.27 1.96
N ILE A 199 -14.70 6.47 1.43
CA ILE A 199 -14.69 7.71 2.21
C ILE A 199 -16.09 8.27 2.52
N ARG A 200 -17.17 7.73 1.91
CA ARG A 200 -18.53 8.28 2.05
C ARG A 200 -19.22 8.04 3.39
N PRO A 201 -19.06 6.87 4.05
CA PRO A 201 -19.71 6.63 5.35
C PRO A 201 -19.33 7.70 6.39
N SER A 202 -20.29 8.19 7.16
CA SER A 202 -20.09 9.30 8.09
C SER A 202 -19.09 9.01 9.19
N GLU A 203 -19.01 7.77 9.66
CA GLU A 203 -18.03 7.30 10.63
C GLU A 203 -16.61 7.33 10.07
N ILE A 204 -16.42 6.86 8.82
CA ILE A 204 -15.12 6.90 8.13
C ILE A 204 -14.71 8.36 7.91
N ASN A 205 -15.61 9.19 7.38
CA ASN A 205 -15.33 10.61 7.14
C ASN A 205 -14.94 11.34 8.43
N ARG A 206 -15.59 11.05 9.55
CA ARG A 206 -15.20 11.60 10.86
C ARG A 206 -13.79 11.19 11.29
N ALA A 207 -13.43 9.92 11.11
CA ALA A 207 -12.09 9.43 11.45
C ALA A 207 -10.99 10.04 10.54
N LEU A 208 -11.26 10.19 9.23
CA LEU A 208 -10.38 10.89 8.30
C LEU A 208 -10.15 12.36 8.72
N ASN A 209 -11.22 13.07 9.06
CA ASN A 209 -11.15 14.48 9.46
C ASN A 209 -10.48 14.71 10.83
N ARG A 210 -10.51 13.73 11.74
CA ARG A 210 -9.76 13.78 13.00
C ARG A 210 -8.28 13.50 12.85
N GLY A 211 -7.83 12.96 11.70
CA GLY A 211 -6.47 12.53 11.49
C GLY A 211 -6.15 11.14 12.06
N ASP A 212 -7.15 10.39 12.51
CA ASP A 212 -6.98 9.05 13.08
C ASP A 212 -6.92 7.96 12.01
N LEU A 213 -7.31 8.29 10.77
CA LEU A 213 -7.41 7.34 9.66
C LEU A 213 -6.72 7.88 8.41
N CYS A 214 -5.99 7.00 7.72
CA CYS A 214 -5.57 7.20 6.35
C CYS A 214 -6.06 6.02 5.50
N LEU A 215 -6.78 6.31 4.42
CA LEU A 215 -7.14 5.33 3.41
C LEU A 215 -6.32 5.59 2.16
N ALA A 216 -5.65 4.57 1.62
CA ALA A 216 -4.81 4.74 0.45
C ALA A 216 -4.99 3.60 -0.56
N THR A 217 -4.72 3.87 -1.83
CA THR A 217 -4.80 2.88 -2.91
C THR A 217 -3.79 3.20 -4.01
N PRO A 218 -3.10 2.19 -4.58
CA PRO A 218 -2.27 2.37 -5.78
C PRO A 218 -3.08 2.35 -7.08
N TYR A 219 -4.39 2.11 -6.99
CA TYR A 219 -5.29 2.01 -8.13
C TYR A 219 -6.06 3.31 -8.34
N SER A 220 -6.80 3.42 -9.45
CA SER A 220 -7.70 4.56 -9.67
C SER A 220 -8.69 4.70 -8.51
N PRO A 221 -8.93 5.92 -7.98
CA PRO A 221 -9.81 6.13 -6.81
C PRO A 221 -11.24 5.60 -6.98
N ASN A 222 -11.71 5.49 -8.20
CA ASN A 222 -13.03 4.95 -8.55
C ASN A 222 -13.00 3.49 -9.04
N ALA A 223 -11.85 2.81 -9.00
CA ALA A 223 -11.72 1.43 -9.46
C ALA A 223 -12.66 0.50 -8.69
N GLY A 224 -13.32 -0.39 -9.40
CA GLY A 224 -14.08 -1.47 -8.79
C GLY A 224 -13.17 -2.58 -8.24
N PHE A 225 -13.71 -3.38 -7.36
CA PHE A 225 -13.01 -4.54 -6.80
C PHE A 225 -12.60 -5.53 -7.90
N SER A 226 -11.36 -6.01 -7.83
CA SER A 226 -10.90 -7.17 -8.58
C SER A 226 -10.02 -8.07 -7.70
N VAL A 227 -10.04 -9.37 -7.96
CA VAL A 227 -9.22 -10.35 -7.23
C VAL A 227 -7.74 -10.04 -7.42
N GLY A 228 -7.32 -9.68 -8.64
CA GLY A 228 -5.95 -9.30 -8.94
C GLY A 228 -5.48 -8.07 -8.16
N ALA A 229 -6.33 -7.03 -8.06
CA ALA A 229 -6.04 -5.85 -7.26
C ALA A 229 -5.93 -6.20 -5.76
N ALA A 230 -6.83 -7.03 -5.24
CA ALA A 230 -6.80 -7.46 -3.84
C ALA A 230 -5.52 -8.24 -3.51
N MET A 231 -5.11 -9.17 -4.37
CA MET A 231 -3.86 -9.92 -4.19
C MET A 231 -2.63 -9.02 -4.29
N GLY A 232 -2.55 -8.16 -5.32
CA GLY A 232 -1.43 -7.26 -5.52
C GLY A 232 -1.27 -6.22 -4.42
N ARG A 233 -2.39 -5.77 -3.82
CA ARG A 233 -2.42 -4.80 -2.75
C ARG A 233 -1.92 -5.36 -1.41
N ASN A 234 -2.16 -6.64 -1.12
CA ASN A 234 -1.88 -7.18 0.22
C ASN A 234 -0.41 -7.00 0.64
N ARG A 235 0.56 -7.23 -0.24
CA ARG A 235 1.97 -6.96 0.06
C ARG A 235 2.24 -5.52 0.53
N LEU A 236 1.42 -4.55 0.09
CA LEU A 236 1.58 -3.15 0.48
C LEU A 236 1.24 -2.94 1.95
N ILE A 237 0.31 -3.71 2.51
CA ILE A 237 -0.03 -3.66 3.94
C ILE A 237 1.18 -4.08 4.77
N TYR A 238 1.77 -5.23 4.47
CA TYR A 238 2.94 -5.73 5.18
C TYR A 238 4.15 -4.79 5.05
N CYS A 239 4.32 -4.19 3.88
CA CYS A 239 5.45 -3.29 3.62
C CYS A 239 5.42 -1.96 4.38
N LEU A 240 4.29 -1.57 5.00
CA LEU A 240 4.22 -0.38 5.85
C LEU A 240 4.48 -0.69 7.33
N ALA A 241 4.21 -1.90 7.79
CA ALA A 241 4.23 -2.27 9.20
C ALA A 241 5.63 -2.69 9.71
N ASP A 242 5.79 -2.76 11.02
CA ASP A 242 6.97 -3.32 11.68
C ASP A 242 6.80 -4.80 11.98
N TYR A 243 5.56 -5.22 12.23
CA TYR A 243 5.14 -6.59 12.50
C TYR A 243 3.88 -6.90 11.70
N ALA A 244 3.64 -8.17 11.40
CA ALA A 244 2.37 -8.62 10.87
C ALA A 244 1.77 -9.69 11.78
N ILE A 245 0.44 -9.63 11.97
CA ILE A 245 -0.33 -10.68 12.64
C ILE A 245 -1.38 -11.20 11.66
N VAL A 246 -1.26 -12.47 11.30
CA VAL A 246 -2.23 -13.20 10.49
C VAL A 246 -3.23 -13.86 11.43
N VAL A 247 -4.46 -13.38 11.44
CA VAL A 247 -5.52 -13.91 12.31
C VAL A 247 -6.09 -15.21 11.74
N ALA A 248 -6.44 -15.22 10.45
CA ALA A 248 -6.97 -16.43 9.79
C ALA A 248 -6.57 -16.43 8.32
N SER A 249 -6.07 -17.55 7.83
CA SER A 249 -5.68 -17.72 6.44
C SER A 249 -6.21 -19.04 5.88
N ASP A 250 -6.76 -19.00 4.66
CA ASP A 250 -6.98 -20.21 3.89
C ASP A 250 -5.64 -20.80 3.45
N ALA A 251 -5.57 -22.13 3.34
CA ALA A 251 -4.38 -22.82 2.84
C ALA A 251 -4.19 -22.58 1.33
N GLU A 252 -3.01 -22.15 0.95
CA GLU A 252 -2.52 -22.03 -0.43
C GLU A 252 -3.35 -21.16 -1.38
N LYS A 253 -4.28 -20.35 -0.86
CA LYS A 253 -5.14 -19.49 -1.66
C LYS A 253 -5.50 -18.19 -0.95
N GLY A 254 -5.92 -17.20 -1.76
CA GLY A 254 -6.36 -15.90 -1.26
C GLY A 254 -5.22 -14.92 -0.97
N GLY A 255 -5.63 -13.67 -0.73
CA GLY A 255 -4.67 -12.57 -0.56
C GLY A 255 -3.90 -12.63 0.76
N THR A 256 -4.50 -13.13 1.83
CA THR A 256 -3.83 -13.30 3.13
C THR A 256 -2.67 -14.28 3.01
N TRP A 257 -2.93 -15.47 2.43
CA TRP A 257 -1.90 -16.46 2.18
C TRP A 257 -0.75 -15.93 1.30
N ALA A 258 -1.11 -15.34 0.15
CA ALA A 258 -0.11 -14.82 -0.79
C ALA A 258 0.77 -13.73 -0.15
N GLY A 259 0.18 -12.77 0.56
CA GLY A 259 0.91 -11.71 1.22
C GLY A 259 1.79 -12.20 2.37
N ALA A 260 1.28 -13.11 3.21
CA ALA A 260 2.05 -13.69 4.32
C ALA A 260 3.24 -14.51 3.82
N THR A 261 3.03 -15.39 2.83
CA THR A 261 4.11 -16.22 2.26
C THR A 261 5.15 -15.38 1.52
N GLU A 262 4.74 -14.34 0.78
CA GLU A 262 5.67 -13.39 0.16
C GLU A 262 6.50 -12.67 1.23
N THR A 263 5.88 -12.20 2.31
CA THR A 263 6.55 -11.50 3.41
C THR A 263 7.56 -12.39 4.12
N LEU A 264 7.18 -13.64 4.46
CA LEU A 264 8.08 -14.63 5.07
C LEU A 264 9.27 -14.95 4.16
N LYS A 265 9.02 -15.14 2.85
CA LYS A 265 10.07 -15.42 1.87
C LYS A 265 11.03 -14.25 1.69
N ALA A 266 10.49 -13.02 1.62
CA ALA A 266 11.27 -11.81 1.43
C ALA A 266 11.96 -11.32 2.71
N GLY A 267 11.51 -11.77 3.88
CA GLY A 267 12.04 -11.34 5.17
C GLY A 267 11.80 -9.85 5.46
N TRP A 268 10.68 -9.28 4.97
CA TRP A 268 10.42 -7.86 5.16
C TRP A 268 10.20 -7.48 6.61
N ILE A 269 9.40 -8.27 7.33
CA ILE A 269 9.03 -8.08 8.73
C ILE A 269 8.75 -9.44 9.38
N PRO A 270 8.81 -9.56 10.72
CA PRO A 270 8.30 -10.72 11.45
C PRO A 270 6.81 -10.92 11.20
N VAL A 271 6.40 -12.16 10.94
CA VAL A 271 5.01 -12.55 10.73
C VAL A 271 4.58 -13.47 11.86
N PHE A 272 3.66 -12.99 12.66
CA PHE A 272 2.99 -13.75 13.70
C PHE A 272 1.70 -14.36 13.13
N VAL A 273 1.34 -15.53 13.60
CA VAL A 273 0.17 -16.28 13.12
C VAL A 273 -0.64 -16.72 14.31
N LEU A 274 -1.93 -16.37 14.36
CA LEU A 274 -2.83 -16.77 15.44
C LEU A 274 -2.85 -18.29 15.58
N GLU A 275 -2.54 -18.75 16.80
CA GLU A 275 -2.50 -20.15 17.17
C GLU A 275 -3.60 -20.46 18.21
N HIS A 276 -4.50 -21.38 17.88
CA HIS A 276 -5.51 -21.93 18.79
C HIS A 276 -5.97 -23.31 18.29
N ALA A 277 -6.70 -24.06 19.13
CA ALA A 277 -7.04 -25.46 18.88
C ALA A 277 -7.82 -25.71 17.56
N ALA A 278 -8.60 -24.73 17.10
CA ALA A 278 -9.42 -24.83 15.89
C ALA A 278 -8.93 -23.89 14.76
N MET A 279 -7.66 -23.50 14.77
CA MET A 279 -7.13 -22.58 13.76
C MET A 279 -7.21 -23.17 12.34
N PRO A 280 -7.38 -22.29 11.30
CA PRO A 280 -7.43 -22.74 9.91
C PRO A 280 -6.13 -23.41 9.46
N GLU A 281 -6.24 -24.35 8.51
CA GLU A 281 -5.09 -25.07 7.93
C GLU A 281 -4.03 -24.09 7.37
N GLY A 282 -4.44 -22.98 6.79
CA GLY A 282 -3.49 -21.96 6.32
C GLY A 282 -2.61 -21.40 7.45
N ASN A 283 -3.14 -21.26 8.67
CA ASN A 283 -2.34 -20.83 9.82
C ASN A 283 -1.28 -21.88 10.16
N HIS A 284 -1.64 -23.19 10.22
CA HIS A 284 -0.67 -24.26 10.42
C HIS A 284 0.48 -24.22 9.41
N LEU A 285 0.14 -24.09 8.14
CA LEU A 285 1.14 -24.04 7.07
C LEU A 285 2.02 -22.77 7.14
N LEU A 286 1.47 -21.63 7.57
CA LEU A 286 2.27 -20.40 7.75
C LEU A 286 3.26 -20.53 8.92
N LEU A 287 2.86 -21.18 10.02
CA LEU A 287 3.77 -21.52 11.13
C LEU A 287 4.91 -22.42 10.64
N GLN A 288 4.62 -23.47 9.86
CA GLN A 288 5.64 -24.35 9.26
C GLN A 288 6.59 -23.59 8.30
N LYS A 289 6.13 -22.52 7.65
CA LYS A 289 6.94 -21.67 6.76
C LYS A 289 7.76 -20.61 7.51
N GLY A 290 7.76 -20.61 8.83
CA GLY A 290 8.56 -19.72 9.65
C GLY A 290 7.80 -18.56 10.27
N GLY A 291 6.46 -18.58 10.25
CA GLY A 291 5.64 -17.71 11.08
C GLY A 291 5.85 -18.00 12.56
N VAL A 292 5.69 -16.98 13.40
CA VAL A 292 5.79 -17.10 14.86
C VAL A 292 4.39 -17.28 15.43
N ALA A 293 4.21 -18.23 16.35
CA ALA A 293 2.91 -18.44 16.98
C ALA A 293 2.49 -17.21 17.80
N PHE A 294 1.27 -16.74 17.55
CA PHE A 294 0.61 -15.69 18.35
C PHE A 294 -0.47 -16.35 19.19
N PRO A 295 -0.30 -16.37 20.54
CA PRO A 295 -1.18 -17.14 21.41
C PRO A 295 -2.57 -16.52 21.53
N HIS A 296 -3.61 -17.38 21.64
CA HIS A 296 -4.95 -16.99 22.02
C HIS A 296 -5.50 -17.94 23.12
N PRO A 297 -5.97 -17.38 24.27
CA PRO A 297 -5.95 -15.97 24.65
C PRO A 297 -4.53 -15.41 24.78
N PHE A 298 -4.38 -14.12 24.54
CA PHE A 298 -3.09 -13.45 24.75
C PHE A 298 -2.75 -13.41 26.25
N PRO A 299 -1.54 -13.81 26.67
CA PRO A 299 -1.23 -14.08 28.07
C PRO A 299 -1.05 -12.82 28.93
N GLU A 300 -0.96 -11.64 28.31
CA GLU A 300 -0.65 -10.38 28.99
C GLU A 300 -1.69 -9.29 28.73
N HIS A 301 -1.50 -8.11 29.36
CA HIS A 301 -2.34 -6.93 29.11
C HIS A 301 -2.05 -6.30 27.75
N TYR A 302 -3.03 -5.56 27.18
CA TYR A 302 -2.97 -4.90 25.88
C TYR A 302 -1.71 -4.04 25.66
N ASN A 303 -1.28 -3.29 26.66
CA ASN A 303 -0.12 -2.42 26.60
C ASN A 303 1.23 -3.16 26.50
N LYS A 304 1.24 -4.46 26.71
CA LYS A 304 2.43 -5.31 26.61
C LYS A 304 2.65 -5.86 25.20
N LEU A 305 1.70 -5.71 24.29
CA LEU A 305 1.80 -6.24 22.93
C LEU A 305 3.06 -5.79 22.19
N PRO A 306 3.45 -4.50 22.17
CA PRO A 306 4.66 -4.07 21.46
C PRO A 306 5.95 -4.71 21.97
N GLU A 307 6.09 -4.82 23.29
CA GLU A 307 7.23 -5.45 23.95
C GLU A 307 7.26 -6.95 23.64
N TRP A 308 6.14 -7.62 23.78
CA TRP A 308 5.98 -9.04 23.48
C TRP A 308 6.33 -9.35 22.01
N LEU A 309 5.84 -8.58 21.05
CA LEU A 309 6.18 -8.74 19.63
C LEU A 309 7.69 -8.59 19.40
N LYS A 310 8.31 -7.61 20.03
CA LYS A 310 9.75 -7.38 19.93
C LYS A 310 10.56 -8.55 20.50
N GLU A 311 10.20 -9.06 21.66
CA GLU A 311 10.89 -10.16 22.33
C GLU A 311 10.73 -11.49 21.61
N ASN A 312 9.56 -11.72 21.01
CA ASN A 312 9.26 -12.96 20.29
C ASN A 312 9.56 -12.87 18.78
N SER A 313 10.06 -11.74 18.29
CA SER A 313 10.54 -11.62 16.92
C SER A 313 11.80 -12.46 16.76
N LEU A 314 11.77 -13.45 15.88
CA LEU A 314 12.99 -14.11 15.43
C LEU A 314 13.89 -13.06 14.80
N ALA A 315 15.15 -13.00 15.20
CA ALA A 315 16.12 -12.11 14.57
C ALA A 315 16.05 -12.28 13.04
N PRO A 316 15.93 -11.21 12.26
CA PRO A 316 15.85 -11.33 10.81
C PRO A 316 17.10 -12.11 10.34
N LYS A 317 16.88 -13.18 9.56
CA LYS A 317 18.00 -13.87 8.90
C LYS A 317 18.80 -12.81 8.15
N PRO A 318 20.14 -12.71 8.34
CA PRO A 318 20.93 -11.71 7.65
C PRO A 318 20.67 -11.88 6.15
N GLN A 319 20.04 -10.88 5.54
CA GLN A 319 19.88 -10.83 4.11
C GLN A 319 21.30 -10.74 3.54
N ALA A 320 21.68 -11.70 2.70
CA ALA A 320 22.88 -11.56 1.90
C ALA A 320 22.80 -10.19 1.21
N ILE A 321 23.75 -9.33 1.51
CA ILE A 321 23.87 -8.00 0.91
C ILE A 321 24.16 -8.27 -0.56
N GLN A 322 23.13 -8.29 -1.38
CA GLN A 322 23.29 -8.16 -2.81
C GLN A 322 23.69 -6.71 -3.01
N LEU A 323 25.00 -6.49 -3.15
CA LEU A 323 25.56 -5.22 -3.56
C LEU A 323 24.78 -4.79 -4.80
N GLY A 324 23.92 -3.79 -4.61
CA GLY A 324 23.18 -3.18 -5.69
C GLY A 324 24.18 -2.65 -6.69
N LEU A 325 24.18 -3.21 -7.89
CA LEU A 325 24.67 -2.51 -9.04
C LEU A 325 23.81 -1.25 -9.16
N PHE A 326 24.48 -0.11 -9.19
CA PHE A 326 24.06 1.29 -9.20
C PHE A 326 22.75 1.60 -9.88
#